data_92dce57204679622f6e8a11d3fab5201
#
_entry.id   92dce57204679622f6e8a11d3fab5201
#
_cell.length_a   1.000
_cell.length_b   1.000
_cell.length_c   1.000
_cell.angle_alpha   90.00
_cell.angle_beta   90.00
_cell.angle_gamma   90.00
#
_symmetry.space_group_name_H-M   'P 1'
#
loop_
_entity.id
_entity.type
_entity.pdbx_description
1 polymer ?
#
loop_
_entity_poly.entity_id
_entity_poly.type
_entity_poly.pdbx_seq_one_letter_code
_entity_poly.pdbx_strand_id
1 'polypeptide(L)'
;MAVICLVRPYDGQAQTSMVREHQPIKRMVTERKLKQQIDILCDSIHAGRAAGEKGGGLTARWIQSEFERLGLLKFGSSYGHGVLLGNGRFGRNIIGMLPGSKHFSREKYIIVGAHYDHLGILEGKMYPGADANASGTVALLNIAEMLSAFRNTGRDHDYNVIFVAFDAKESNMAGSKRLWRMIQNGELVNPQSGARITKDKIAMMVNMDQLGCTISPLKSGRKDYIIMLGNDSLKPIKRDMLRICNRTYAIDMEIDYTYYGSKNFTQMFYRLSDQRIFVDNGIPSILFTSGITMNTNKTYDSPETIDTEILRKRIFLIYHWLDRML
;
A
#
# COMPACT_ATOMS: atom_id res chain seq x y z
N MET A 1 38.22 -31.46 16.59
CA MET A 1 37.27 -30.72 17.42
C MET A 1 36.09 -30.28 16.53
N ALA A 2 34.96 -30.95 16.65
CA ALA A 2 33.75 -30.60 15.87
C ALA A 2 32.89 -29.65 16.70
N VAL A 3 32.64 -28.45 16.18
CA VAL A 3 31.75 -27.48 16.79
C VAL A 3 30.32 -27.86 16.45
N ILE A 4 29.61 -28.44 17.40
CA ILE A 4 28.16 -28.70 17.30
C ILE A 4 27.44 -27.42 17.54
N CYS A 5 26.91 -26.77 16.46
CA CYS A 5 25.93 -25.73 16.56
C CYS A 5 24.60 -26.30 17.04
N LEU A 6 24.29 -26.11 18.32
CA LEU A 6 22.98 -26.36 18.89
C LEU A 6 21.97 -25.35 18.32
N VAL A 7 21.21 -25.77 17.33
CA VAL A 7 19.99 -25.05 16.90
C VAL A 7 18.96 -25.26 18.00
N ARG A 8 18.67 -24.20 18.78
CA ARG A 8 17.57 -24.23 19.74
C ARG A 8 16.25 -24.45 18.97
N PRO A 9 15.38 -25.37 19.42
CA PRO A 9 14.07 -25.53 18.81
C PRO A 9 13.26 -24.24 18.99
N TYR A 10 12.67 -23.79 17.91
CA TYR A 10 11.81 -22.62 17.86
C TYR A 10 10.59 -22.88 18.77
N ASP A 11 10.44 -22.08 19.82
CA ASP A 11 9.52 -22.31 20.92
C ASP A 11 8.06 -22.26 20.45
N GLY A 12 7.36 -23.39 20.41
CA GLY A 12 5.95 -23.49 19.96
C GLY A 12 4.97 -22.66 20.81
N GLN A 13 5.37 -22.24 22.01
CA GLN A 13 4.57 -21.34 22.85
C GLN A 13 4.61 -19.89 22.35
N ALA A 14 5.75 -19.41 21.83
CA ALA A 14 5.85 -18.09 21.23
C ALA A 14 4.99 -17.97 19.96
N GLN A 15 4.89 -19.04 19.18
CA GLN A 15 4.07 -19.09 17.97
C GLN A 15 2.56 -19.08 18.30
N THR A 16 2.14 -19.74 19.37
CA THR A 16 0.73 -19.75 19.84
C THR A 16 0.31 -18.40 20.41
N SER A 17 1.18 -17.68 21.12
CA SER A 17 0.88 -16.34 21.65
C SER A 17 0.75 -15.33 20.51
N MET A 18 1.65 -15.33 19.54
CA MET A 18 1.58 -14.47 18.34
C MET A 18 0.27 -14.66 17.54
N VAL A 19 -0.16 -15.92 17.34
CA VAL A 19 -1.41 -16.21 16.62
C VAL A 19 -2.62 -15.73 17.40
N ARG A 20 -2.62 -15.82 18.72
CA ARG A 20 -3.72 -15.33 19.59
C ARG A 20 -3.83 -13.81 19.61
N GLU A 21 -2.72 -13.08 19.60
CA GLU A 21 -2.70 -11.62 19.59
C GLU A 21 -3.27 -11.01 18.32
N HIS A 22 -3.22 -11.74 17.19
CA HIS A 22 -3.70 -11.26 15.89
C HIS A 22 -5.16 -11.62 15.57
N GLN A 23 -5.85 -12.41 16.41
CA GLN A 23 -7.27 -12.75 16.21
C GLN A 23 -8.18 -11.51 16.17
N PRO A 24 -8.01 -10.46 17.01
CA PRO A 24 -8.82 -9.24 16.92
C PRO A 24 -8.66 -8.54 15.57
N ILE A 25 -7.45 -8.50 15.03
CA ILE A 25 -7.13 -7.83 13.76
C ILE A 25 -7.81 -8.50 12.58
N LYS A 26 -7.87 -9.83 12.55
CA LYS A 26 -8.59 -10.58 11.50
C LYS A 26 -10.06 -10.21 11.42
N ARG A 27 -10.68 -9.77 12.52
CA ARG A 27 -12.09 -9.35 12.56
C ARG A 27 -12.29 -7.93 12.03
N MET A 28 -11.26 -7.11 11.93
CA MET A 28 -11.36 -5.72 11.45
C MET A 28 -11.55 -5.66 9.94
N VAL A 29 -11.01 -6.64 9.20
CA VAL A 29 -11.07 -6.70 7.74
C VAL A 29 -11.93 -7.89 7.34
N THR A 30 -13.17 -7.60 6.95
CA THR A 30 -14.13 -8.59 6.45
C THR A 30 -14.39 -8.40 4.96
N GLU A 31 -14.72 -9.45 4.24
CA GLU A 31 -15.07 -9.38 2.83
C GLU A 31 -16.21 -8.38 2.57
N ARG A 32 -17.23 -8.38 3.45
CA ARG A 32 -18.33 -7.42 3.39
C ARG A 32 -17.83 -5.97 3.44
N LYS A 33 -16.88 -5.66 4.35
CA LYS A 33 -16.30 -4.32 4.47
C LYS A 33 -15.51 -3.96 3.23
N LEU A 34 -14.68 -4.88 2.72
CA LEU A 34 -13.91 -4.66 1.50
C LEU A 34 -14.81 -4.38 0.31
N LYS A 35 -15.88 -5.21 0.14
CA LYS A 35 -16.88 -4.98 -0.90
C LYS A 35 -17.51 -3.60 -0.79
N GLN A 36 -17.97 -3.21 0.40
CA GLN A 36 -18.58 -1.88 0.63
C GLN A 36 -17.61 -0.74 0.26
N GLN A 37 -16.34 -0.83 0.61
CA GLN A 37 -15.35 0.18 0.29
C GLN A 37 -15.06 0.25 -1.22
N ILE A 38 -15.00 -0.88 -1.90
CA ILE A 38 -14.89 -0.94 -3.37
C ILE A 38 -16.13 -0.34 -4.02
N ASP A 39 -17.32 -0.72 -3.57
CA ASP A 39 -18.59 -0.20 -4.10
C ASP A 39 -18.65 1.34 -3.96
N ILE A 40 -18.23 1.90 -2.81
CA ILE A 40 -18.13 3.36 -2.62
C ILE A 40 -17.19 3.98 -3.65
N LEU A 41 -15.98 3.47 -3.80
CA LEU A 41 -14.99 4.06 -4.71
C LEU A 41 -15.41 3.96 -6.18
N CYS A 42 -16.19 2.95 -6.53
CA CYS A 42 -16.66 2.72 -7.91
C CYS A 42 -18.06 3.30 -8.18
N ASP A 43 -18.69 3.93 -7.16
CA ASP A 43 -20.00 4.56 -7.34
C ASP A 43 -19.94 5.68 -8.39
N SER A 44 -21.03 5.86 -9.10
CA SER A 44 -21.19 6.83 -10.17
C SER A 44 -20.91 8.27 -9.74
N ILE A 45 -21.12 8.62 -8.46
CA ILE A 45 -20.82 9.97 -7.93
C ILE A 45 -19.31 10.27 -7.97
N HIS A 46 -18.47 9.25 -7.90
CA HIS A 46 -17.03 9.35 -8.01
C HIS A 46 -16.54 9.41 -9.47
N ALA A 47 -17.45 9.17 -10.43
CA ALA A 47 -17.23 9.35 -11.87
C ALA A 47 -15.89 8.78 -12.37
N GLY A 48 -15.50 7.59 -11.89
CA GLY A 48 -14.23 6.96 -12.25
C GLY A 48 -12.98 7.68 -11.75
N ARG A 49 -13.10 8.59 -10.81
CA ARG A 49 -12.02 9.19 -9.99
C ARG A 49 -10.91 9.91 -10.75
N ALA A 50 -11.21 10.50 -11.91
CA ALA A 50 -10.17 11.21 -12.66
C ALA A 50 -9.56 12.36 -11.84
N ALA A 51 -8.24 12.47 -11.91
CA ALA A 51 -7.49 13.53 -11.23
C ALA A 51 -7.90 14.92 -11.70
N GLY A 52 -8.10 15.85 -10.77
CA GLY A 52 -8.52 17.22 -11.09
C GLY A 52 -9.99 17.37 -11.49
N GLU A 53 -10.78 16.31 -11.45
CA GLU A 53 -12.21 16.28 -11.71
C GLU A 53 -13.04 16.24 -10.41
N LYS A 54 -14.34 16.56 -10.51
CA LYS A 54 -15.26 16.56 -9.36
C LYS A 54 -15.29 15.20 -8.66
N GLY A 55 -15.34 14.10 -9.41
CA GLY A 55 -15.37 12.74 -8.88
C GLY A 55 -14.10 12.40 -8.09
N GLY A 56 -12.91 12.69 -8.64
CA GLY A 56 -11.64 12.56 -7.93
C GLY A 56 -11.59 13.41 -6.65
N GLY A 57 -12.14 14.63 -6.70
CA GLY A 57 -12.25 15.49 -5.53
C GLY A 57 -13.19 14.96 -4.44
N LEU A 58 -14.27 14.26 -4.81
CA LEU A 58 -15.16 13.56 -3.87
C LEU A 58 -14.44 12.39 -3.21
N THR A 59 -13.74 11.60 -4.00
CA THR A 59 -12.91 10.48 -3.52
C THR A 59 -11.84 10.97 -2.54
N ALA A 60 -11.15 12.04 -2.86
CA ALA A 60 -10.15 12.66 -1.98
C ALA A 60 -10.75 13.03 -0.61
N ARG A 61 -11.95 13.62 -0.58
CA ARG A 61 -12.64 13.95 0.66
C ARG A 61 -13.02 12.73 1.47
N TRP A 62 -13.50 11.68 0.82
CA TRP A 62 -13.82 10.42 1.50
C TRP A 62 -12.57 9.79 2.14
N ILE A 63 -11.43 9.73 1.41
CA ILE A 63 -10.18 9.22 1.96
C ILE A 63 -9.68 10.09 3.12
N GLN A 64 -9.83 11.42 3.03
CA GLN A 64 -9.50 12.33 4.15
C GLN A 64 -10.32 12.01 5.41
N SER A 65 -11.63 11.76 5.27
CA SER A 65 -12.47 11.41 6.40
C SER A 65 -12.06 10.06 7.02
N GLU A 66 -11.62 9.09 6.21
CA GLU A 66 -11.08 7.84 6.71
C GLU A 66 -9.76 8.06 7.47
N PHE A 67 -8.82 8.86 6.96
CA PHE A 67 -7.57 9.18 7.66
C PHE A 67 -7.83 9.90 8.99
N GLU A 68 -8.82 10.79 9.02
CA GLU A 68 -9.24 11.48 10.25
C GLU A 68 -9.86 10.51 11.25
N ARG A 69 -10.75 9.62 10.81
CA ARG A 69 -11.33 8.54 11.64
C ARG A 69 -10.28 7.63 12.26
N LEU A 70 -9.20 7.35 11.52
CA LEU A 70 -8.08 6.52 11.97
C LEU A 70 -7.12 7.26 12.92
N GLY A 71 -7.30 8.57 13.12
CA GLY A 71 -6.44 9.38 13.98
C GLY A 71 -5.03 9.59 13.42
N LEU A 72 -4.85 9.51 12.10
CA LEU A 72 -3.57 9.83 11.48
C LEU A 72 -3.24 11.31 11.66
N LEU A 73 -1.98 11.65 11.81
CA LEU A 73 -1.54 13.04 11.95
C LEU A 73 -1.49 13.73 10.58
N LYS A 74 -1.96 14.97 10.53
CA LYS A 74 -1.92 15.83 9.33
C LYS A 74 -0.53 16.40 9.12
N PHE A 75 -0.10 16.53 7.88
CA PHE A 75 1.06 17.34 7.54
C PHE A 75 0.61 18.79 7.29
N GLY A 76 0.98 19.68 8.20
CA GLY A 76 0.42 21.03 8.23
C GLY A 76 -1.04 21.05 8.69
N SER A 77 -1.89 21.84 8.02
CA SER A 77 -3.30 22.02 8.40
C SER A 77 -4.26 21.00 7.78
N SER A 78 -3.81 20.19 6.80
CA SER A 78 -4.66 19.31 6.00
C SER A 78 -3.98 17.99 5.67
N TYR A 79 -4.79 16.95 5.41
CA TYR A 79 -4.31 15.73 4.75
C TYR A 79 -4.09 15.94 3.26
N GLY A 80 -4.77 16.91 2.64
CA GLY A 80 -4.76 17.11 1.20
C GLY A 80 -3.66 18.05 0.74
N HIS A 81 -2.80 17.56 -0.19
CA HIS A 81 -1.69 18.30 -0.77
C HIS A 81 -1.84 18.38 -2.28
N GLY A 82 -1.89 19.61 -2.82
CA GLY A 82 -2.15 19.88 -4.23
C GLY A 82 -1.13 19.27 -5.17
N VAL A 83 -1.63 18.69 -6.27
CA VAL A 83 -0.85 18.12 -7.38
C VAL A 83 -1.23 18.87 -8.64
N LEU A 84 -0.31 19.66 -9.18
CA LEU A 84 -0.53 20.38 -10.44
C LEU A 84 -0.46 19.38 -11.62
N LEU A 85 -1.49 19.38 -12.46
CA LEU A 85 -1.61 18.56 -13.65
C LEU A 85 -1.17 19.34 -14.91
N GLY A 86 -0.80 18.62 -15.96
CA GLY A 86 -0.33 19.21 -17.22
C GLY A 86 -1.37 20.11 -17.93
N ASN A 87 -2.65 19.95 -17.60
CA ASN A 87 -3.75 20.78 -18.12
C ASN A 87 -4.10 22.00 -17.25
N GLY A 88 -3.26 22.33 -16.24
CA GLY A 88 -3.48 23.43 -15.31
C GLY A 88 -4.48 23.13 -14.19
N ARG A 89 -5.12 21.97 -14.15
CA ARG A 89 -5.99 21.53 -13.06
C ARG A 89 -5.17 21.04 -11.87
N PHE A 90 -5.84 20.89 -10.74
CA PHE A 90 -5.23 20.39 -9.51
C PHE A 90 -5.88 19.10 -9.05
N GLY A 91 -5.07 18.03 -8.99
CA GLY A 91 -5.35 16.85 -8.20
C GLY A 91 -4.91 17.03 -6.74
N ARG A 92 -4.98 15.97 -5.93
CA ARG A 92 -4.68 16.07 -4.50
C ARG A 92 -4.20 14.76 -3.89
N ASN A 93 -2.94 14.66 -3.53
CA ASN A 93 -2.49 13.57 -2.65
C ASN A 93 -3.11 13.71 -1.26
N ILE A 94 -3.51 12.61 -0.65
CA ILE A 94 -3.95 12.56 0.75
C ILE A 94 -2.84 11.88 1.55
N ILE A 95 -2.27 12.63 2.52
CA ILE A 95 -1.09 12.22 3.27
C ILE A 95 -1.37 12.31 4.76
N GLY A 96 -1.14 11.19 5.47
CA GLY A 96 -1.28 11.13 6.91
C GLY A 96 -0.15 10.33 7.55
N MET A 97 0.17 10.59 8.81
CA MET A 97 1.25 9.89 9.51
C MET A 97 0.71 9.12 10.71
N LEU A 98 1.09 7.87 10.81
CA LEU A 98 1.03 7.09 12.05
C LEU A 98 2.40 7.20 12.71
N PRO A 99 2.51 7.86 13.89
CA PRO A 99 3.80 8.01 14.54
C PRO A 99 4.29 6.68 15.11
N GLY A 100 5.59 6.48 15.06
CA GLY A 100 6.29 5.41 15.76
C GLY A 100 6.47 5.69 17.25
N SER A 101 7.33 4.92 17.92
CA SER A 101 7.63 5.09 19.35
C SER A 101 8.29 6.44 19.66
N LYS A 102 8.06 6.97 20.86
CA LYS A 102 8.63 8.24 21.32
C LYS A 102 10.13 8.16 21.66
N HIS A 103 10.71 6.96 21.69
CA HIS A 103 12.09 6.76 22.17
C HIS A 103 13.18 6.93 21.10
N PHE A 104 12.89 7.64 20.00
CA PHE A 104 13.83 7.71 18.86
C PHE A 104 14.76 8.91 18.91
N SER A 105 16.05 8.61 19.05
CA SER A 105 17.15 9.50 18.68
C SER A 105 17.31 9.66 17.14
N ARG A 106 16.63 8.81 16.34
CA ARG A 106 16.70 8.82 14.87
C ARG A 106 15.33 8.64 14.25
N GLU A 107 14.67 9.74 13.92
CA GLU A 107 13.43 9.71 13.16
C GLU A 107 13.64 9.03 11.80
N LYS A 108 12.98 7.90 11.59
CA LYS A 108 12.94 7.18 10.32
C LYS A 108 11.52 6.95 9.87
N TYR A 109 11.33 6.84 8.57
CA TYR A 109 10.03 6.77 7.96
C TYR A 109 9.94 5.61 6.97
N ILE A 110 8.78 4.96 6.94
CA ILE A 110 8.35 4.10 5.85
C ILE A 110 7.15 4.76 5.19
N ILE A 111 7.21 4.91 3.86
CA ILE A 111 6.07 5.41 3.08
C ILE A 111 5.26 4.20 2.62
N VAL A 112 3.95 4.22 2.82
CA VAL A 112 3.01 3.20 2.35
C VAL A 112 1.97 3.89 1.49
N GLY A 113 1.84 3.49 0.23
CA GLY A 113 1.00 4.18 -0.73
C GLY A 113 0.20 3.28 -1.65
N ALA A 114 -0.86 3.87 -2.20
CA ALA A 114 -1.63 3.37 -3.33
C ALA A 114 -2.24 4.58 -4.05
N HIS A 115 -2.39 4.52 -5.38
CA HIS A 115 -3.13 5.58 -6.06
C HIS A 115 -4.63 5.35 -6.00
N TYR A 116 -5.40 6.44 -5.91
CA TYR A 116 -6.86 6.36 -5.87
C TYR A 116 -7.53 6.87 -7.14
N ASP A 117 -6.79 7.60 -7.98
CA ASP A 117 -7.29 8.08 -9.27
C ASP A 117 -7.45 6.95 -10.29
N HIS A 118 -8.31 7.19 -11.26
CA HIS A 118 -8.44 6.35 -12.44
C HIS A 118 -8.84 7.21 -13.65
N LEU A 119 -9.28 6.60 -14.74
CA LEU A 119 -9.47 7.25 -16.04
C LEU A 119 -10.66 8.21 -16.07
N GLY A 120 -11.65 8.07 -15.18
CA GLY A 120 -12.81 8.94 -15.17
C GLY A 120 -13.90 8.55 -16.17
N ILE A 121 -14.43 9.54 -16.84
CA ILE A 121 -15.39 9.37 -17.93
C ILE A 121 -14.71 9.75 -19.24
N LEU A 122 -14.59 8.78 -20.15
CA LEU A 122 -14.05 8.98 -21.47
C LEU A 122 -15.12 8.62 -22.51
N GLU A 123 -15.36 9.51 -23.47
CA GLU A 123 -16.37 9.29 -24.53
C GLU A 123 -17.75 8.91 -23.97
N GLY A 124 -18.16 9.54 -22.86
CA GLY A 124 -19.43 9.29 -22.21
C GLY A 124 -19.52 7.96 -21.43
N LYS A 125 -18.44 7.18 -21.36
CA LYS A 125 -18.38 5.92 -20.61
C LYS A 125 -17.55 6.08 -19.36
N MET A 126 -18.10 5.63 -18.22
CA MET A 126 -17.38 5.62 -16.95
C MET A 126 -16.43 4.41 -16.88
N TYR A 127 -15.23 4.66 -16.38
CA TYR A 127 -14.20 3.65 -16.09
C TYR A 127 -14.14 3.50 -14.55
N PRO A 128 -14.77 2.47 -13.98
CA PRO A 128 -14.88 2.33 -12.52
C PRO A 128 -13.54 2.09 -11.84
N GLY A 129 -12.63 1.35 -12.47
CA GLY A 129 -11.30 1.06 -11.94
C GLY A 129 -11.34 0.35 -10.59
N ALA A 130 -12.11 -0.73 -10.48
CA ALA A 130 -12.26 -1.47 -9.24
C ALA A 130 -10.96 -2.17 -8.83
N ASP A 131 -10.31 -2.83 -9.79
CA ASP A 131 -8.97 -3.39 -9.57
C ASP A 131 -7.89 -2.31 -9.73
N ALA A 132 -8.04 -1.41 -10.72
CA ALA A 132 -7.04 -0.39 -11.05
C ALA A 132 -7.50 1.05 -10.65
N ASN A 133 -7.40 1.57 -9.39
CA ASN A 133 -6.77 0.90 -8.26
C ASN A 133 -7.60 1.12 -6.99
N ALA A 134 -8.94 0.92 -7.05
CA ALA A 134 -9.74 0.96 -5.84
C ALA A 134 -9.32 -0.17 -4.88
N SER A 135 -8.92 -1.34 -5.39
CA SER A 135 -8.43 -2.46 -4.58
C SER A 135 -7.19 -2.10 -3.75
N GLY A 136 -6.20 -1.44 -4.35
CA GLY A 136 -5.01 -0.96 -3.64
C GLY A 136 -5.32 0.16 -2.65
N THR A 137 -6.24 1.08 -2.99
CA THR A 137 -6.70 2.13 -2.08
C THR A 137 -7.40 1.53 -0.86
N VAL A 138 -8.26 0.54 -1.05
CA VAL A 138 -8.92 -0.19 0.05
C VAL A 138 -7.90 -0.95 0.91
N ALA A 139 -6.90 -1.56 0.28
CA ALA A 139 -5.80 -2.20 1.02
C ALA A 139 -5.04 -1.19 1.89
N LEU A 140 -4.71 -0.01 1.36
CA LEU A 140 -4.05 1.07 2.10
C LEU A 140 -4.84 1.47 3.35
N LEU A 141 -6.16 1.70 3.21
CA LEU A 141 -7.02 2.11 4.32
C LEU A 141 -7.14 1.04 5.39
N ASN A 142 -7.29 -0.24 5.01
CA ASN A 142 -7.41 -1.34 5.97
C ASN A 142 -6.08 -1.64 6.68
N ILE A 143 -4.93 -1.52 6.00
CA ILE A 143 -3.61 -1.64 6.62
C ILE A 143 -3.39 -0.49 7.61
N ALA A 144 -3.74 0.74 7.24
CA ALA A 144 -3.66 1.89 8.14
C ALA A 144 -4.52 1.69 9.39
N GLU A 145 -5.74 1.17 9.24
CA GLU A 145 -6.64 0.86 10.35
C GLU A 145 -6.07 -0.21 11.29
N MET A 146 -5.56 -1.31 10.74
CA MET A 146 -4.96 -2.37 11.55
C MET A 146 -3.74 -1.88 12.32
N LEU A 147 -2.85 -1.11 11.69
CA LEU A 147 -1.67 -0.55 12.37
C LEU A 147 -2.06 0.49 13.43
N SER A 148 -3.05 1.35 13.16
CA SER A 148 -3.54 2.33 14.13
C SER A 148 -4.19 1.65 15.35
N ALA A 149 -5.02 0.64 15.12
CA ALA A 149 -5.66 -0.12 16.19
C ALA A 149 -4.64 -0.85 17.07
N PHE A 150 -3.61 -1.42 16.44
CA PHE A 150 -2.58 -2.17 17.14
C PHE A 150 -1.72 -1.27 18.02
N ARG A 151 -1.39 -0.07 17.53
CA ARG A 151 -0.71 0.94 18.34
C ARG A 151 -1.51 1.34 19.58
N ASN A 152 -2.84 1.43 19.47
CA ASN A 152 -3.70 1.75 20.60
C ASN A 152 -3.70 0.68 21.70
N THR A 153 -3.17 -0.52 21.44
CA THR A 153 -2.92 -1.56 22.46
C THR A 153 -1.58 -1.43 23.18
N GLY A 154 -0.82 -0.36 22.90
CA GLY A 154 0.48 -0.08 23.52
C GLY A 154 1.67 -0.68 22.79
N ARG A 155 1.49 -1.22 21.58
CA ARG A 155 2.58 -1.73 20.75
C ARG A 155 3.12 -0.62 19.87
N ASP A 156 4.38 -0.28 20.08
CA ASP A 156 5.08 0.74 19.32
C ASP A 156 5.91 0.14 18.18
N HIS A 157 6.05 0.89 17.10
CA HIS A 157 6.92 0.59 15.97
C HIS A 157 8.15 1.48 15.95
N ASP A 158 9.24 0.96 15.39
CA ASP A 158 10.50 1.70 15.26
C ASP A 158 10.46 2.82 14.22
N TYR A 159 9.48 2.83 13.33
CA TYR A 159 9.34 3.78 12.23
C TYR A 159 8.05 4.57 12.34
N ASN A 160 8.12 5.83 11.91
CA ASN A 160 6.91 6.56 11.53
C ASN A 160 6.41 6.02 10.20
N VAL A 161 5.11 5.82 10.06
CA VAL A 161 4.51 5.37 8.80
C VAL A 161 3.78 6.53 8.15
N ILE A 162 4.18 6.90 6.94
CA ILE A 162 3.51 7.91 6.11
C ILE A 162 2.59 7.18 5.15
N PHE A 163 1.28 7.26 5.38
CA PHE A 163 0.27 6.75 4.48
C PHE A 163 -0.04 7.78 3.41
N VAL A 164 -0.03 7.36 2.14
CA VAL A 164 -0.29 8.24 1.01
C VAL A 164 -1.29 7.61 0.05
N ALA A 165 -2.47 8.21 -0.08
CA ALA A 165 -3.31 7.95 -1.23
C ALA A 165 -2.89 8.93 -2.34
N PHE A 166 -2.19 8.41 -3.35
CA PHE A 166 -1.68 9.19 -4.47
C PHE A 166 -2.81 9.55 -5.42
N ASP A 167 -2.78 10.77 -5.94
CA ASP A 167 -3.60 11.21 -7.07
C ASP A 167 -2.75 11.25 -8.34
N ALA A 168 -3.42 11.26 -9.48
CA ALA A 168 -2.78 11.53 -10.76
C ALA A 168 -1.67 10.55 -11.18
N LYS A 169 -1.81 9.28 -10.83
CA LYS A 169 -0.96 8.20 -11.37
C LYS A 169 -1.17 8.07 -12.86
N GLU A 170 -2.44 8.13 -13.32
CA GLU A 170 -2.78 8.09 -14.75
C GLU A 170 -2.27 9.32 -15.51
N SER A 171 -1.95 10.40 -14.81
CA SER A 171 -1.28 11.59 -15.34
C SER A 171 0.24 11.52 -15.13
N ASN A 172 0.86 10.42 -15.55
CA ASN A 172 2.32 10.18 -15.48
C ASN A 172 2.87 10.25 -14.05
N MET A 173 2.15 9.66 -13.10
CA MET A 173 2.57 9.59 -11.68
C MET A 173 2.85 10.98 -11.08
N ALA A 174 2.02 11.98 -11.40
CA ALA A 174 2.23 13.36 -10.95
C ALA A 174 2.16 13.46 -9.42
N GLY A 175 1.33 12.62 -8.77
CA GLY A 175 1.18 12.59 -7.32
C GLY A 175 2.45 12.15 -6.60
N SER A 176 3.03 11.03 -6.97
CA SER A 176 4.26 10.54 -6.34
C SER A 176 5.47 11.44 -6.64
N LYS A 177 5.53 12.04 -7.84
CA LYS A 177 6.50 13.08 -8.19
C LYS A 177 6.33 14.34 -7.32
N ARG A 178 5.09 14.73 -7.00
CA ARG A 178 4.82 15.85 -6.09
C ARG A 178 5.30 15.56 -4.67
N LEU A 179 5.00 14.36 -4.14
CA LEU A 179 5.48 13.96 -2.81
C LEU A 179 7.01 13.97 -2.76
N TRP A 180 7.67 13.45 -3.79
CA TRP A 180 9.13 13.48 -3.86
C TRP A 180 9.69 14.90 -3.83
N ARG A 181 9.11 15.82 -4.60
CA ARG A 181 9.49 17.24 -4.56
C ARG A 181 9.28 17.88 -3.19
N MET A 182 8.18 17.53 -2.49
CA MET A 182 7.96 18.02 -1.11
C MET A 182 9.08 17.57 -0.17
N ILE A 183 9.56 16.33 -0.30
CA ILE A 183 10.69 15.82 0.47
C ILE A 183 11.97 16.57 0.11
N GLN A 184 12.28 16.74 -1.18
CA GLN A 184 13.48 17.44 -1.64
C GLN A 184 13.54 18.91 -1.20
N ASN A 185 12.40 19.59 -1.24
CA ASN A 185 12.28 21.00 -0.87
C ASN A 185 12.14 21.23 0.64
N GLY A 186 12.07 20.14 1.45
CA GLY A 186 11.85 20.24 2.90
C GLY A 186 10.46 20.76 3.29
N GLU A 187 9.48 20.61 2.39
CA GLU A 187 8.06 20.98 2.64
C GLU A 187 7.36 19.95 3.55
N LEU A 188 7.87 18.71 3.58
CA LEU A 188 7.31 17.66 4.42
C LEU A 188 7.96 17.71 5.80
N VAL A 189 7.20 18.13 6.78
CA VAL A 189 7.66 18.35 8.17
C VAL A 189 6.91 17.42 9.10
N ASN A 190 7.64 16.70 9.95
CA ASN A 190 7.02 15.82 10.95
C ASN A 190 6.10 16.63 11.88
N PRO A 191 4.81 16.29 11.97
CA PRO A 191 3.84 17.06 12.74
C PRO A 191 4.04 17.00 14.28
N GLN A 192 4.86 16.07 14.78
CA GLN A 192 5.16 15.97 16.21
C GLN A 192 6.45 16.68 16.59
N SER A 193 7.51 16.49 15.82
CA SER A 193 8.84 17.02 16.17
C SER A 193 9.17 18.35 15.50
N GLY A 194 8.46 18.73 14.44
CA GLY A 194 8.81 19.89 13.61
C GLY A 194 10.02 19.67 12.70
N ALA A 195 10.62 18.48 12.71
CA ALA A 195 11.80 18.19 11.90
C ALA A 195 11.42 17.93 10.44
N ARG A 196 12.27 18.42 9.52
CA ARG A 196 12.11 18.12 8.08
C ARG A 196 12.35 16.64 7.80
N ILE A 197 11.49 16.05 6.98
CA ILE A 197 11.61 14.69 6.49
C ILE A 197 12.47 14.73 5.23
N THR A 198 13.69 14.22 5.34
CA THR A 198 14.67 14.20 4.27
C THR A 198 14.83 12.79 3.70
N LYS A 199 15.42 12.68 2.51
CA LYS A 199 15.64 11.42 1.81
C LYS A 199 16.31 10.34 2.69
N ASP A 200 17.36 10.71 3.41
CA ASP A 200 18.16 9.81 4.27
C ASP A 200 17.39 9.24 5.46
N LYS A 201 16.28 9.88 5.83
CA LYS A 201 15.36 9.40 6.86
C LYS A 201 14.32 8.40 6.33
N ILE A 202 14.14 8.29 5.02
CA ILE A 202 13.19 7.35 4.40
C ILE A 202 13.87 5.99 4.25
N ALA A 203 13.42 5.01 5.02
CA ALA A 203 13.98 3.67 5.02
C ALA A 203 13.49 2.84 3.82
N MET A 204 12.23 3.05 3.42
CA MET A 204 11.59 2.25 2.37
C MET A 204 10.29 2.92 1.89
N MET A 205 9.90 2.63 0.64
CA MET A 205 8.57 2.92 0.09
C MET A 205 7.88 1.60 -0.26
N VAL A 206 6.61 1.46 0.14
CA VAL A 206 5.75 0.30 -0.18
C VAL A 206 4.57 0.81 -0.98
N ASN A 207 4.39 0.28 -2.18
CA ASN A 207 3.27 0.63 -3.06
C ASN A 207 2.36 -0.58 -3.28
N MET A 208 1.07 -0.32 -3.43
CA MET A 208 0.03 -1.30 -3.74
C MET A 208 -0.72 -0.86 -4.99
N ASP A 209 -0.62 -1.66 -6.04
CA ASP A 209 -1.25 -1.36 -7.33
C ASP A 209 -1.83 -2.62 -7.94
N GLN A 210 -3.18 -2.67 -7.98
CA GLN A 210 -4.01 -3.79 -8.40
C GLN A 210 -3.84 -5.04 -7.52
N LEU A 211 -4.75 -5.20 -6.57
CA LEU A 211 -4.74 -6.32 -5.62
C LEU A 211 -6.04 -7.16 -5.63
N GLY A 212 -7.04 -6.76 -6.42
CA GLY A 212 -8.39 -7.33 -6.34
C GLY A 212 -8.65 -8.51 -7.24
N CYS A 213 -8.03 -8.54 -8.40
CA CYS A 213 -8.24 -9.59 -9.40
C CYS A 213 -7.13 -10.64 -9.40
N THR A 214 -7.40 -11.73 -10.11
CA THR A 214 -6.42 -12.78 -10.43
C THR A 214 -6.34 -12.88 -11.95
N ILE A 215 -5.16 -12.75 -12.54
CA ILE A 215 -4.96 -12.84 -14.00
C ILE A 215 -5.14 -14.27 -14.48
N SER A 216 -4.12 -15.01 -14.30
CA SER A 216 -4.03 -16.43 -14.57
C SER A 216 -3.32 -17.06 -13.39
N PRO A 217 -3.61 -18.31 -13.11
CA PRO A 217 -2.84 -19.02 -12.11
C PRO A 217 -1.35 -18.88 -12.42
N LEU A 218 -0.54 -18.60 -11.40
CA LEU A 218 0.90 -18.71 -11.48
C LEU A 218 1.29 -20.17 -11.74
N LYS A 219 2.57 -20.49 -11.61
CA LYS A 219 3.11 -21.84 -11.92
C LYS A 219 2.39 -22.98 -11.21
N SER A 220 1.84 -22.76 -10.02
CA SER A 220 1.13 -23.80 -9.24
C SER A 220 -0.31 -24.01 -9.67
N GLY A 221 -0.86 -23.20 -10.56
CA GLY A 221 -2.28 -23.21 -10.90
C GLY A 221 -3.20 -22.57 -9.84
N ARG A 222 -2.65 -22.03 -8.75
CA ARG A 222 -3.42 -21.37 -7.67
C ARG A 222 -3.89 -19.98 -8.10
N LYS A 223 -5.11 -19.60 -7.68
CA LYS A 223 -5.65 -18.25 -7.87
C LYS A 223 -5.24 -17.29 -6.74
N ASP A 224 -5.01 -17.82 -5.54
CA ASP A 224 -4.62 -17.05 -4.36
C ASP A 224 -3.09 -16.87 -4.32
N TYR A 225 -2.63 -15.91 -5.07
CA TYR A 225 -1.23 -15.50 -5.14
C TYR A 225 -1.04 -14.00 -4.89
N ILE A 226 0.18 -13.61 -4.61
CA ILE A 226 0.64 -12.23 -4.57
C ILE A 226 2.00 -12.11 -5.25
N ILE A 227 2.20 -11.03 -5.96
CA ILE A 227 3.50 -10.68 -6.57
C ILE A 227 4.11 -9.54 -5.74
N MET A 228 5.37 -9.72 -5.32
CA MET A 228 6.17 -8.72 -4.62
C MET A 228 7.39 -8.35 -5.46
N LEU A 229 7.38 -7.21 -6.10
CA LEU A 229 8.53 -6.72 -6.87
C LEU A 229 9.41 -5.77 -6.04
N GLY A 230 10.70 -5.74 -6.33
CA GLY A 230 11.67 -4.91 -5.61
C GLY A 230 12.28 -5.57 -4.37
N ASN A 231 12.01 -6.85 -4.13
CA ASN A 231 12.54 -7.58 -2.97
C ASN A 231 14.07 -7.54 -2.87
N ASP A 232 14.77 -7.46 -4.01
CA ASP A 232 16.23 -7.36 -4.08
C ASP A 232 16.78 -6.04 -3.48
N SER A 233 15.94 -5.00 -3.38
CA SER A 233 16.31 -3.73 -2.74
C SER A 233 16.40 -3.84 -1.22
N LEU A 234 15.83 -4.89 -0.63
CA LEU A 234 15.86 -5.13 0.81
C LEU A 234 17.19 -5.75 1.25
N LYS A 235 17.56 -5.50 2.51
CA LYS A 235 18.69 -6.20 3.14
C LYS A 235 18.44 -7.72 3.09
N PRO A 236 19.47 -8.57 2.88
CA PRO A 236 19.31 -10.02 2.72
C PRO A 236 18.46 -10.67 3.81
N ILE A 237 18.67 -10.30 5.08
CA ILE A 237 17.93 -10.85 6.22
C ILE A 237 16.41 -10.55 6.18
N LYS A 238 16.00 -9.52 5.44
CA LYS A 238 14.58 -9.11 5.32
C LYS A 238 13.89 -9.68 4.07
N ARG A 239 14.62 -10.29 3.15
CA ARG A 239 14.08 -10.77 1.86
C ARG A 239 13.09 -11.92 2.00
N ASP A 240 13.27 -12.78 2.99
CA ASP A 240 12.37 -13.92 3.23
C ASP A 240 11.20 -13.60 4.15
N MET A 241 11.10 -12.36 4.64
CA MET A 241 10.11 -11.98 5.65
C MET A 241 8.67 -12.23 5.18
N LEU A 242 8.36 -12.00 3.89
CA LEU A 242 7.02 -12.25 3.36
C LEU A 242 6.64 -13.74 3.44
N ARG A 243 7.57 -14.65 3.09
CA ARG A 243 7.36 -16.10 3.21
C ARG A 243 7.24 -16.55 4.67
N ILE A 244 8.03 -15.93 5.55
CA ILE A 244 7.95 -16.20 6.99
C ILE A 244 6.56 -15.80 7.50
N CYS A 245 6.07 -14.61 7.19
CA CYS A 245 4.73 -14.15 7.58
C CYS A 245 3.63 -15.05 7.02
N ASN A 246 3.72 -15.42 5.74
CA ASN A 246 2.76 -16.32 5.10
C ASN A 246 2.59 -17.64 5.86
N ARG A 247 3.70 -18.25 6.29
CA ARG A 247 3.69 -19.49 7.10
C ARG A 247 3.25 -19.24 8.54
N THR A 248 3.83 -18.24 9.21
CA THR A 248 3.57 -17.96 10.64
C THR A 248 2.11 -17.68 10.92
N TYR A 249 1.44 -16.94 10.03
CA TYR A 249 0.04 -16.55 10.21
C TYR A 249 -0.95 -17.43 9.42
N ALA A 250 -0.46 -18.53 8.83
CA ALA A 250 -1.25 -19.51 8.08
C ALA A 250 -2.17 -18.84 7.03
N ILE A 251 -1.62 -17.88 6.26
CA ILE A 251 -2.37 -17.17 5.22
C ILE A 251 -2.48 -18.06 3.97
N ASP A 252 -1.44 -18.86 3.72
CA ASP A 252 -1.35 -19.84 2.65
C ASP A 252 -1.61 -19.24 1.26
N MET A 253 -0.76 -18.32 0.84
CA MET A 253 -0.75 -17.74 -0.50
C MET A 253 0.49 -18.20 -1.28
N GLU A 254 0.37 -18.33 -2.60
CA GLU A 254 1.54 -18.41 -3.47
C GLU A 254 2.21 -17.03 -3.56
N ILE A 255 3.54 -16.99 -3.44
CA ILE A 255 4.31 -15.74 -3.53
C ILE A 255 5.25 -15.81 -4.72
N ASP A 256 5.14 -14.85 -5.65
CA ASP A 256 6.12 -14.66 -6.72
C ASP A 256 6.88 -13.33 -6.52
N TYR A 257 8.17 -13.35 -6.84
CA TYR A 257 9.06 -12.18 -6.81
C TYR A 257 9.41 -11.70 -8.22
N THR A 258 8.75 -12.26 -9.21
CA THR A 258 8.94 -11.93 -10.62
C THR A 258 7.59 -11.67 -11.29
N TYR A 259 7.62 -11.04 -12.44
CA TYR A 259 6.46 -10.89 -13.29
C TYR A 259 6.61 -11.85 -14.48
N TYR A 260 5.80 -12.93 -14.48
CA TYR A 260 5.86 -14.03 -15.48
C TYR A 260 7.24 -14.72 -15.59
N GLY A 261 8.04 -14.75 -14.51
CA GLY A 261 9.37 -15.36 -14.52
C GLY A 261 10.42 -14.63 -15.36
N SER A 262 10.09 -13.53 -16.00
CA SER A 262 11.00 -12.75 -16.86
C SER A 262 11.60 -11.57 -16.13
N LYS A 263 12.95 -11.45 -16.11
CA LYS A 263 13.64 -10.30 -15.52
C LYS A 263 13.27 -8.97 -16.20
N ASN A 264 13.19 -8.97 -17.52
CA ASN A 264 12.87 -7.77 -18.29
C ASN A 264 11.43 -7.30 -18.02
N PHE A 265 10.45 -8.21 -18.03
CA PHE A 265 9.08 -7.89 -17.65
C PHE A 265 8.99 -7.40 -16.20
N THR A 266 9.68 -8.07 -15.27
CA THR A 266 9.72 -7.66 -13.87
C THR A 266 10.23 -6.22 -13.74
N GLN A 267 11.33 -5.86 -14.38
CA GLN A 267 11.88 -4.51 -14.33
C GLN A 267 10.94 -3.47 -14.97
N MET A 268 10.30 -3.81 -16.10
CA MET A 268 9.36 -2.94 -16.76
C MET A 268 8.14 -2.66 -15.85
N PHE A 269 7.46 -3.71 -15.38
CA PHE A 269 6.28 -3.56 -14.52
C PHE A 269 6.58 -2.89 -13.19
N TYR A 270 7.74 -3.17 -12.60
CA TYR A 270 8.19 -2.51 -11.38
C TYR A 270 8.31 -0.99 -11.52
N ARG A 271 8.40 -0.45 -12.74
CA ARG A 271 8.54 0.98 -13.02
C ARG A 271 7.27 1.65 -13.55
N LEU A 272 6.13 0.95 -13.57
CA LEU A 272 4.87 1.49 -14.12
C LEU A 272 3.98 2.18 -13.08
N SER A 273 4.40 2.22 -11.80
CA SER A 273 3.57 2.79 -10.73
C SER A 273 4.37 3.72 -9.80
N ASP A 274 3.73 4.22 -8.77
CA ASP A 274 4.17 5.35 -7.93
C ASP A 274 5.50 5.13 -7.20
N GLN A 275 5.94 3.89 -6.96
CA GLN A 275 7.26 3.62 -6.38
C GLN A 275 8.42 4.04 -7.29
N ARG A 276 8.18 4.22 -8.60
CA ARG A 276 9.23 4.52 -9.58
C ARG A 276 10.11 5.69 -9.18
N ILE A 277 9.51 6.82 -8.79
CA ILE A 277 10.29 8.03 -8.44
C ILE A 277 11.21 7.78 -7.23
N PHE A 278 10.79 6.95 -6.29
CA PHE A 278 11.59 6.59 -5.12
C PHE A 278 12.74 5.66 -5.51
N VAL A 279 12.48 4.65 -6.35
CA VAL A 279 13.50 3.75 -6.92
C VAL A 279 14.56 4.55 -7.67
N ASP A 280 14.13 5.46 -8.57
CA ASP A 280 15.03 6.29 -9.38
C ASP A 280 15.92 7.20 -8.51
N ASN A 281 15.50 7.47 -7.28
CA ASN A 281 16.25 8.24 -6.31
C ASN A 281 16.92 7.37 -5.23
N GLY A 282 17.04 6.07 -5.43
CA GLY A 282 17.79 5.15 -4.56
C GLY A 282 17.13 4.84 -3.22
N ILE A 283 15.81 5.03 -3.09
CA ILE A 283 15.04 4.55 -1.94
C ILE A 283 14.64 3.09 -2.19
N PRO A 284 14.94 2.15 -1.28
CA PRO A 284 14.43 0.79 -1.34
C PRO A 284 12.90 0.82 -1.47
N SER A 285 12.36 0.18 -2.48
CA SER A 285 10.91 0.24 -2.73
C SER A 285 10.34 -1.12 -3.07
N ILE A 286 9.13 -1.37 -2.62
CA ILE A 286 8.40 -2.61 -2.85
C ILE A 286 7.09 -2.28 -3.56
N LEU A 287 6.77 -3.07 -4.57
CA LEU A 287 5.45 -3.08 -5.20
C LEU A 287 4.78 -4.41 -4.90
N PHE A 288 3.62 -4.33 -4.25
CA PHE A 288 2.68 -5.45 -4.14
C PHE A 288 1.62 -5.33 -5.23
N THR A 289 1.41 -6.41 -5.97
CA THR A 289 0.43 -6.46 -7.05
C THR A 289 -0.11 -7.87 -7.27
N SER A 290 -1.25 -7.98 -7.91
CA SER A 290 -1.73 -9.22 -8.51
C SER A 290 -1.48 -9.27 -10.03
N GLY A 291 -0.90 -8.21 -10.57
CA GLY A 291 -0.59 -8.05 -11.97
C GLY A 291 -1.73 -7.38 -12.77
N ILE A 292 -1.42 -7.00 -14.01
CA ILE A 292 -2.36 -6.36 -14.93
C ILE A 292 -3.28 -7.42 -15.53
N THR A 293 -4.59 -7.21 -15.48
CA THR A 293 -5.61 -8.11 -16.04
C THR A 293 -6.14 -7.60 -17.38
N MET A 294 -6.96 -8.40 -18.05
CA MET A 294 -7.67 -7.97 -19.26
C MET A 294 -8.70 -6.87 -18.97
N ASN A 295 -9.11 -6.72 -17.69
CA ASN A 295 -10.07 -5.71 -17.27
C ASN A 295 -9.41 -4.34 -17.04
N THR A 296 -8.09 -4.30 -16.83
CA THR A 296 -7.36 -3.07 -16.53
C THR A 296 -7.59 -2.02 -17.61
N ASN A 297 -7.95 -0.80 -17.20
CA ASN A 297 -8.28 0.31 -18.08
C ASN A 297 -9.47 0.05 -19.00
N LYS A 298 -10.43 -0.75 -18.54
CA LYS A 298 -11.69 -1.03 -19.26
C LYS A 298 -12.90 -0.60 -18.44
N THR A 299 -14.01 -0.38 -19.13
CA THR A 299 -15.30 -0.02 -18.50
C THR A 299 -15.89 -1.15 -17.65
N TYR A 300 -15.44 -2.36 -17.85
CA TYR A 300 -15.85 -3.55 -17.10
C TYR A 300 -14.87 -3.96 -15.97
N ASP A 301 -13.88 -3.10 -15.65
CA ASP A 301 -13.16 -3.17 -14.36
C ASP A 301 -14.05 -2.64 -13.25
N SER A 302 -15.00 -3.47 -12.83
CA SER A 302 -16.12 -3.12 -11.95
C SER A 302 -16.05 -3.91 -10.63
N PRO A 303 -16.80 -3.52 -9.59
CA PRO A 303 -16.79 -4.20 -8.27
C PRO A 303 -17.02 -5.72 -8.34
N GLU A 304 -17.79 -6.20 -9.32
CA GLU A 304 -18.10 -7.60 -9.50
C GLU A 304 -16.91 -8.45 -9.91
N THR A 305 -15.85 -7.82 -10.43
CA THR A 305 -14.62 -8.51 -10.86
C THR A 305 -13.65 -8.75 -9.70
N ILE A 306 -13.92 -8.17 -8.53
CA ILE A 306 -13.04 -8.26 -7.36
C ILE A 306 -13.33 -9.54 -6.56
N ASP A 307 -12.29 -10.33 -6.35
CA ASP A 307 -12.30 -11.45 -5.42
C ASP A 307 -11.97 -10.94 -4.00
N THR A 308 -13.01 -10.71 -3.20
CA THR A 308 -12.85 -10.12 -1.86
C THR A 308 -12.19 -11.06 -0.86
N GLU A 309 -12.30 -12.38 -1.02
CA GLU A 309 -11.58 -13.36 -0.19
C GLU A 309 -10.08 -13.28 -0.45
N ILE A 310 -9.68 -13.33 -1.73
CA ILE A 310 -8.25 -13.24 -2.11
C ILE A 310 -7.68 -11.85 -1.77
N LEU A 311 -8.43 -10.77 -2.03
CA LEU A 311 -8.02 -9.42 -1.63
C LEU A 311 -7.77 -9.34 -0.11
N ARG A 312 -8.64 -9.92 0.69
CA ARG A 312 -8.49 -10.01 2.14
C ARG A 312 -7.22 -10.75 2.55
N LYS A 313 -6.92 -11.89 1.93
CA LYS A 313 -5.67 -12.64 2.17
C LYS A 313 -4.44 -11.79 1.83
N ARG A 314 -4.44 -11.08 0.68
CA ARG A 314 -3.36 -10.17 0.26
C ARG A 314 -3.14 -9.06 1.28
N ILE A 315 -4.22 -8.41 1.73
CA ILE A 315 -4.16 -7.35 2.75
C ILE A 315 -3.54 -7.87 4.05
N PHE A 316 -3.95 -9.04 4.54
CA PHE A 316 -3.37 -9.62 5.75
C PHE A 316 -1.89 -9.97 5.58
N LEU A 317 -1.50 -10.51 4.44
CA LEU A 317 -0.10 -10.85 4.20
C LEU A 317 0.78 -9.60 4.14
N ILE A 318 0.33 -8.55 3.45
CA ILE A 318 1.04 -7.26 3.38
C ILE A 318 1.10 -6.62 4.78
N TYR A 319 0.00 -6.63 5.53
CA TYR A 319 -0.05 -6.09 6.89
C TYR A 319 0.96 -6.78 7.80
N HIS A 320 0.96 -8.11 7.88
CA HIS A 320 1.88 -8.85 8.74
C HIS A 320 3.34 -8.68 8.33
N TRP A 321 3.59 -8.61 7.03
CA TRP A 321 4.92 -8.30 6.52
C TRP A 321 5.35 -6.89 6.93
N LEU A 322 4.47 -5.89 6.74
CA LEU A 322 4.77 -4.51 7.10
C LEU A 322 5.00 -4.36 8.61
N ASP A 323 4.15 -4.95 9.44
CA ASP A 323 4.29 -4.97 10.91
C ASP A 323 5.66 -5.53 11.37
N ARG A 324 6.21 -6.49 10.63
CA ARG A 324 7.55 -7.04 10.88
C ARG A 324 8.69 -6.19 10.33
N MET A 325 8.39 -5.31 9.40
CA MET A 325 9.37 -4.39 8.82
C MET A 325 9.49 -3.10 9.62
N LEU A 326 8.44 -2.75 10.35
CA LEU A 326 8.33 -1.60 11.24
C LEU A 326 9.01 -1.84 12.58
#